data_a281f4c62bd59c818acd7106851955be
#
_entry.id   a281f4c62bd59c818acd7106851955be
#
_cell.length_a   1.000
_cell.length_b   1.000
_cell.length_c   1.000
_cell.angle_alpha   90.00
_cell.angle_beta   90.00
_cell.angle_gamma   90.00
#
_symmetry.space_group_name_H-M   'P 1'
#
loop_
_entity.id
_entity.type
_entity.pdbx_description
1 polymer ?
#
loop_
_entity_poly.entity_id
_entity_poly.type
_entity_poly.pdbx_seq_one_letter_code
_entity_poly.pdbx_strand_id
1 'polypeptide(L)'
;MDNGVLAWRPAPKQSGDESVLRPATRPFSPEGGLKLLSGNLGRAVIKTSAVKPEHRVVEAPALVFNNQEELMAAFDRGELQRDFVAVVRYQGPRANGMPELHKLTPPLGVLQDQGFQVALVTDGRMSGASGKVPAAIHVTPECLVGGPLARVRNGDVIRLDGERGVLEVRVSASEWAGRQPEPVDLSDAQQGLGRELFAGFRANATGAEQGARAFATPNPTGTTTSTPHVAPVHDHFALATGDAP
;
A
#
# COMPACT_ATOMS: atom_id res chain seq x y z
N MET A 1 7.11 17.61 39.17
CA MET A 1 6.23 16.90 40.14
C MET A 1 6.49 17.54 41.50
N ASP A 2 5.55 18.27 42.05
CA ASP A 2 5.66 18.77 43.38
C ASP A 2 5.07 17.72 44.32
N ASN A 3 5.84 17.30 45.31
CA ASN A 3 5.46 16.31 46.33
C ASN A 3 5.02 14.93 45.81
N GLY A 4 5.54 14.47 44.65
CA GLY A 4 5.20 13.17 44.07
C GLY A 4 3.80 13.08 43.44
N VAL A 5 3.05 14.15 43.40
CA VAL A 5 1.72 14.21 42.78
C VAL A 5 1.83 14.71 41.34
N LEU A 6 1.18 13.99 40.41
CA LEU A 6 1.07 14.44 39.02
C LEU A 6 0.21 15.70 38.94
N ALA A 7 0.80 16.80 38.49
CA ALA A 7 0.07 18.04 38.24
C ALA A 7 0.14 18.42 36.79
N TRP A 8 -1.01 18.77 36.19
CA TRP A 8 -1.10 19.28 34.83
C TRP A 8 -0.84 20.79 34.84
N ARG A 9 0.06 21.22 33.98
CA ARG A 9 0.29 22.65 33.75
C ARG A 9 -0.35 23.05 32.39
N PRO A 10 -0.82 24.30 32.27
CA PRO A 10 -1.26 24.80 30.97
C PRO A 10 -0.17 24.62 29.91
N ALA A 11 -0.57 24.19 28.72
CA ALA A 11 0.36 24.10 27.62
C ALA A 11 0.95 25.48 27.26
N PRO A 12 2.22 25.56 26.85
CA PRO A 12 2.80 26.80 26.34
C PRO A 12 1.97 27.33 25.18
N LYS A 13 1.74 28.63 25.11
CA LYS A 13 1.01 29.27 24.00
C LYS A 13 1.84 29.36 22.73
N GLN A 14 3.15 29.26 22.82
CA GLN A 14 4.09 29.34 21.72
C GLN A 14 5.10 28.20 21.83
N SER A 15 5.62 27.77 20.68
CA SER A 15 6.74 26.83 20.66
C SER A 15 8.00 27.47 21.21
N GLY A 16 8.78 26.73 21.99
CA GLY A 16 10.12 27.13 22.40
C GLY A 16 11.16 27.01 21.28
N ASP A 17 10.88 26.19 20.28
CA ASP A 17 11.73 26.00 19.10
C ASP A 17 10.87 25.65 17.87
N GLU A 18 10.72 26.58 16.96
CA GLU A 18 9.94 26.39 15.74
C GLU A 18 10.68 25.57 14.66
N SER A 19 11.96 25.26 14.84
CA SER A 19 12.64 24.30 13.99
C SER A 19 12.18 22.85 14.28
N VAL A 20 11.66 22.62 15.48
CA VAL A 20 11.20 21.30 15.96
C VAL A 20 9.68 21.21 15.95
N LEU A 21 8.98 22.24 16.43
CA LEU A 21 7.52 22.25 16.56
C LEU A 21 6.96 23.59 16.07
N ARG A 22 6.12 23.54 15.05
CA ARG A 22 5.44 24.72 14.49
C ARG A 22 3.96 24.76 14.84
N PRO A 23 3.35 25.95 14.91
CA PRO A 23 1.91 26.06 15.04
C PRO A 23 1.21 25.52 13.77
N ALA A 24 -0.01 25.03 13.91
CA ALA A 24 -0.80 24.50 12.80
C ALA A 24 -1.04 25.53 11.66
N THR A 25 -0.95 26.82 11.97
CA THR A 25 -1.04 27.91 10.99
C THR A 25 0.20 28.07 10.10
N ARG A 26 1.33 27.47 10.48
CA ARG A 26 2.60 27.46 9.74
C ARG A 26 3.28 26.13 9.83
N PRO A 27 2.67 25.05 9.28
CA PRO A 27 3.25 23.70 9.33
C PRO A 27 4.53 23.59 8.51
N PHE A 28 5.32 22.53 8.77
CA PHE A 28 6.48 22.19 7.92
C PHE A 28 6.06 21.75 6.51
N SER A 29 4.87 21.14 6.41
CA SER A 29 4.25 20.74 5.15
C SER A 29 2.75 21.04 5.24
N PRO A 30 2.13 21.54 4.16
CA PRO A 30 0.69 21.78 4.12
C PRO A 30 -0.13 20.48 4.16
N GLU A 31 0.49 19.36 3.80
CA GLU A 31 -0.13 18.03 3.81
C GLU A 31 0.56 17.13 4.83
N GLY A 32 -0.17 16.11 5.33
CA GLY A 32 0.38 15.05 6.16
C GLY A 32 1.36 14.15 5.39
N GLY A 33 2.08 13.28 6.13
CA GLY A 33 3.09 12.38 5.55
C GLY A 33 2.52 11.15 4.84
N LEU A 34 1.20 10.97 4.82
CA LEU A 34 0.50 9.86 4.17
C LEU A 34 -0.49 10.39 3.14
N LYS A 35 -0.58 9.69 2.01
CA LYS A 35 -1.55 10.00 0.96
C LYS A 35 -2.31 8.73 0.54
N LEU A 36 -3.60 8.88 0.31
CA LEU A 36 -4.42 7.83 -0.27
C LEU A 36 -4.16 7.77 -1.76
N LEU A 37 -3.96 6.55 -2.26
CA LEU A 37 -3.89 6.24 -3.67
C LEU A 37 -5.17 5.52 -4.10
N SER A 38 -5.65 5.77 -5.30
CA SER A 38 -6.80 5.09 -5.88
C SER A 38 -6.67 4.96 -7.41
N GLY A 39 -7.30 3.93 -7.96
CA GLY A 39 -7.31 3.63 -9.39
C GLY A 39 -7.82 2.23 -9.68
N ASN A 40 -7.55 1.73 -10.87
CA ASN A 40 -8.02 0.41 -11.30
C ASN A 40 -7.29 -0.76 -10.60
N LEU A 41 -6.22 -0.49 -9.86
CA LEU A 41 -5.56 -1.46 -8.97
C LEU A 41 -6.16 -1.48 -7.55
N GLY A 42 -7.17 -0.66 -7.28
CA GLY A 42 -7.81 -0.54 -5.97
C GLY A 42 -7.36 0.70 -5.20
N ARG A 43 -7.41 0.62 -3.88
CA ARG A 43 -7.00 1.71 -2.98
C ARG A 43 -5.76 1.28 -2.19
N ALA A 44 -4.89 2.24 -1.92
CA ALA A 44 -3.65 1.99 -1.19
C ALA A 44 -3.24 3.23 -0.40
N VAL A 45 -2.22 3.10 0.43
CA VAL A 45 -1.60 4.24 1.13
C VAL A 45 -0.14 4.34 0.72
N ILE A 46 0.32 5.56 0.47
CA ILE A 46 1.73 5.88 0.29
C ILE A 46 2.21 6.84 1.38
N LYS A 47 3.40 6.61 1.92
CA LYS A 47 4.09 7.56 2.76
C LYS A 47 4.93 8.48 1.89
N THR A 48 4.57 9.76 1.82
CA THR A 48 5.23 10.76 0.98
C THR A 48 6.31 11.57 1.71
N SER A 49 6.27 11.62 3.06
CA SER A 49 7.14 12.49 3.85
C SER A 49 8.64 12.22 3.73
N ALA A 50 9.02 10.99 3.38
CA ALA A 50 10.43 10.61 3.22
C ALA A 50 10.80 10.29 1.75
N VAL A 51 9.84 10.35 0.84
CA VAL A 51 10.08 10.20 -0.61
C VAL A 51 10.38 11.58 -1.18
N LYS A 52 11.56 11.73 -1.80
CA LYS A 52 11.93 12.97 -2.49
C LYS A 52 10.93 13.29 -3.62
N PRO A 53 10.65 14.56 -3.90
CA PRO A 53 9.68 14.95 -4.93
C PRO A 53 9.91 14.27 -6.28
N GLU A 54 11.16 14.17 -6.73
CA GLU A 54 11.53 13.53 -8.01
C GLU A 54 11.21 12.04 -8.10
N HIS A 55 10.97 11.36 -6.96
CA HIS A 55 10.64 9.94 -6.91
C HIS A 55 9.15 9.67 -6.60
N ARG A 56 8.31 10.70 -6.43
CA ARG A 56 6.91 10.52 -6.05
C ARG A 56 6.02 10.02 -7.18
N VAL A 57 6.48 10.14 -8.42
CA VAL A 57 5.77 9.65 -9.59
C VAL A 57 6.65 8.64 -10.31
N VAL A 58 6.19 7.41 -10.41
CA VAL A 58 6.86 6.33 -11.15
C VAL A 58 5.86 5.72 -12.12
N GLU A 59 6.23 5.64 -13.39
CA GLU A 59 5.48 4.94 -14.44
C GLU A 59 6.45 4.02 -15.17
N ALA A 60 6.35 2.72 -14.90
CA ALA A 60 7.31 1.73 -15.37
C ALA A 60 6.66 0.34 -15.48
N PRO A 61 7.30 -0.60 -16.22
CA PRO A 61 6.84 -1.97 -16.31
C PRO A 61 6.83 -2.69 -14.96
N ALA A 62 5.80 -3.47 -14.69
CA ALA A 62 5.69 -4.33 -13.52
C ALA A 62 6.67 -5.50 -13.59
N LEU A 63 7.28 -5.82 -12.47
CA LEU A 63 7.90 -7.10 -12.16
C LEU A 63 7.13 -7.71 -10.99
N VAL A 64 6.53 -8.87 -11.24
CA VAL A 64 5.60 -9.52 -10.32
C VAL A 64 6.30 -10.59 -9.51
N PHE A 65 6.12 -10.53 -8.20
CA PHE A 65 6.64 -11.47 -7.20
C PHE A 65 5.51 -11.89 -6.27
N ASN A 66 5.50 -13.14 -5.83
CA ASN A 66 4.48 -13.65 -4.91
C ASN A 66 4.93 -13.65 -3.44
N ASN A 67 6.21 -13.37 -3.21
CA ASN A 67 6.80 -13.16 -1.88
C ASN A 67 8.02 -12.24 -1.97
N GLN A 68 8.55 -11.85 -0.80
CA GLN A 68 9.73 -10.97 -0.76
C GLN A 68 11.02 -11.70 -1.12
N GLU A 69 11.09 -13.00 -0.90
CA GLU A 69 12.26 -13.84 -1.17
C GLU A 69 12.55 -13.93 -2.66
N GLU A 70 11.51 -13.99 -3.50
CA GLU A 70 11.65 -13.96 -4.97
C GLU A 70 12.30 -12.65 -5.44
N LEU A 71 11.86 -11.51 -4.92
CA LEU A 71 12.45 -10.21 -5.27
C LEU A 71 13.91 -10.11 -4.80
N MET A 72 14.19 -10.55 -3.57
CA MET A 72 15.55 -10.56 -3.04
C MET A 72 16.48 -11.42 -3.90
N ALA A 73 16.03 -12.62 -4.25
CA ALA A 73 16.81 -13.51 -5.11
C ALA A 73 17.04 -12.92 -6.51
N ALA A 74 16.06 -12.23 -7.09
CA ALA A 74 16.23 -11.54 -8.38
C ALA A 74 17.24 -10.38 -8.28
N PHE A 75 17.23 -9.65 -7.14
CA PHE A 75 18.21 -8.61 -6.88
C PHE A 75 19.62 -9.18 -6.77
N ASP A 76 19.82 -10.26 -6.01
CA ASP A 76 21.11 -10.90 -5.80
C ASP A 76 21.69 -11.49 -7.12
N ARG A 77 20.82 -11.88 -8.07
CA ARG A 77 21.22 -12.30 -9.41
C ARG A 77 21.49 -11.13 -10.37
N GLY A 78 21.28 -9.88 -9.95
CA GLY A 78 21.48 -8.69 -10.77
C GLY A 78 20.43 -8.49 -11.87
N GLU A 79 19.25 -9.09 -11.77
CA GLU A 79 18.20 -9.06 -12.79
C GLU A 79 17.34 -7.78 -12.77
N LEU A 80 17.52 -6.93 -11.75
CA LEU A 80 16.65 -5.77 -11.49
C LEU A 80 17.24 -4.42 -11.94
N GLN A 81 18.32 -4.39 -12.69
CA GLN A 81 19.00 -3.17 -13.11
C GLN A 81 18.26 -2.47 -14.27
N ARG A 82 17.07 -1.94 -13.98
CA ARG A 82 16.19 -1.23 -14.92
C ARG A 82 15.10 -0.48 -14.18
N ASP A 83 14.35 0.35 -14.89
CA ASP A 83 13.13 0.96 -14.36
C ASP A 83 12.04 -0.10 -14.23
N PHE A 84 11.39 -0.19 -13.07
CA PHE A 84 10.28 -1.11 -12.84
C PHE A 84 9.44 -0.75 -11.61
N VAL A 85 8.23 -1.27 -11.59
CA VAL A 85 7.38 -1.31 -10.40
C VAL A 85 7.38 -2.74 -9.86
N ALA A 86 7.95 -2.94 -8.66
CA ALA A 86 7.88 -4.23 -7.97
C ALA A 86 6.45 -4.46 -7.48
N VAL A 87 5.78 -5.47 -8.01
CA VAL A 87 4.45 -5.90 -7.54
C VAL A 87 4.62 -7.14 -6.68
N VAL A 88 4.49 -6.99 -5.36
CA VAL A 88 4.60 -8.10 -4.39
C VAL A 88 3.21 -8.46 -3.90
N ARG A 89 2.71 -9.60 -4.38
CA ARG A 89 1.32 -10.06 -4.22
C ARG A 89 1.15 -11.02 -3.05
N TYR A 90 -0.11 -11.20 -2.62
CA TYR A 90 -0.50 -12.20 -1.61
C TYR A 90 0.20 -12.00 -0.26
N GLN A 91 0.45 -10.74 0.10
CA GLN A 91 1.01 -10.36 1.38
C GLN A 91 -0.05 -9.75 2.31
N GLY A 92 -1.30 -9.79 1.90
CA GLY A 92 -2.44 -9.22 2.63
C GLY A 92 -2.79 -9.97 3.93
N PRO A 93 -3.79 -9.46 4.68
CA PRO A 93 -4.20 -10.02 5.97
C PRO A 93 -4.57 -11.49 5.92
N ARG A 94 -5.33 -11.91 4.91
CA ARG A 94 -5.81 -13.29 4.76
C ARG A 94 -4.80 -14.20 4.09
N ALA A 95 -4.05 -13.66 3.12
CA ALA A 95 -3.10 -14.46 2.37
C ALA A 95 -1.90 -14.87 3.24
N ASN A 96 -1.29 -13.91 3.93
CA ASN A 96 -0.02 -14.13 4.66
C ASN A 96 0.01 -13.46 6.05
N GLY A 97 -1.07 -12.87 6.52
CA GLY A 97 -1.10 -12.18 7.80
C GLY A 97 -0.33 -10.85 7.82
N MET A 98 -0.14 -10.20 6.67
CA MET A 98 0.57 -8.93 6.48
C MET A 98 1.98 -8.93 7.10
N PRO A 99 2.91 -9.79 6.65
CA PRO A 99 4.28 -9.75 7.13
C PRO A 99 4.93 -8.40 6.85
N GLU A 100 5.94 -8.06 7.63
CA GLU A 100 6.72 -6.84 7.43
C GLU A 100 7.65 -7.00 6.23
N LEU A 101 7.48 -6.15 5.20
CA LEU A 101 8.25 -6.21 3.95
C LEU A 101 9.46 -5.25 3.93
N HIS A 102 9.95 -4.83 5.09
CA HIS A 102 11.06 -3.88 5.21
C HIS A 102 12.34 -4.33 4.48
N LYS A 103 12.58 -5.64 4.39
CA LYS A 103 13.74 -6.18 3.67
C LYS A 103 13.82 -5.76 2.20
N LEU A 104 12.70 -5.37 1.59
CA LEU A 104 12.65 -4.90 0.20
C LEU A 104 13.19 -3.48 0.01
N THR A 105 13.24 -2.68 1.08
CA THR A 105 13.66 -1.27 0.99
C THR A 105 15.14 -1.10 0.62
N PRO A 106 16.10 -1.81 1.23
CA PRO A 106 17.51 -1.66 0.87
C PRO A 106 17.80 -1.95 -0.61
N PRO A 107 17.41 -3.10 -1.20
CA PRO A 107 17.69 -3.39 -2.60
C PRO A 107 17.02 -2.38 -3.55
N LEU A 108 15.76 -2.02 -3.32
CA LEU A 108 15.09 -1.00 -4.13
C LEU A 108 15.74 0.37 -3.97
N GLY A 109 16.21 0.71 -2.76
CA GLY A 109 16.94 1.93 -2.50
C GLY A 109 18.28 2.00 -3.23
N VAL A 110 19.02 0.90 -3.30
CA VAL A 110 20.26 0.79 -4.08
C VAL A 110 20.00 1.05 -5.57
N LEU A 111 18.96 0.43 -6.13
CA LEU A 111 18.58 0.63 -7.54
C LEU A 111 18.18 2.09 -7.81
N GLN A 112 17.40 2.69 -6.90
CA GLN A 112 17.04 4.11 -7.00
C GLN A 112 18.28 5.02 -6.96
N ASP A 113 19.27 4.72 -6.09
CA ASP A 113 20.53 5.48 -6.03
C ASP A 113 21.39 5.30 -7.28
N GLN A 114 21.26 4.21 -8.00
CA GLN A 114 21.87 3.97 -9.32
C GLN A 114 21.16 4.74 -10.46
N GLY A 115 20.05 5.41 -10.17
CA GLY A 115 19.31 6.24 -11.11
C GLY A 115 18.09 5.56 -11.73
N PHE A 116 17.75 4.33 -11.34
CA PHE A 116 16.56 3.66 -11.85
C PHE A 116 15.30 4.21 -11.17
N GLN A 117 14.21 4.31 -11.95
CA GLN A 117 12.88 4.62 -11.43
C GLN A 117 12.25 3.34 -10.91
N VAL A 118 12.22 3.21 -9.60
CA VAL A 118 11.66 2.02 -8.93
C VAL A 118 10.57 2.39 -7.94
N ALA A 119 9.55 1.56 -7.85
CA ALA A 119 8.47 1.67 -6.87
C ALA A 119 8.07 0.28 -6.39
N LEU A 120 7.37 0.23 -5.25
CA LEU A 120 6.75 -0.99 -4.72
C LEU A 120 5.23 -0.83 -4.72
N VAL A 121 4.51 -1.89 -5.10
CA VAL A 121 3.06 -2.01 -4.96
C VAL A 121 2.74 -3.35 -4.30
N THR A 122 2.01 -3.35 -3.19
CA THR A 122 1.71 -4.57 -2.44
C THR A 122 0.40 -4.46 -1.65
N ASP A 123 -0.30 -5.58 -1.52
CA ASP A 123 -1.40 -5.74 -0.57
C ASP A 123 -0.93 -5.99 0.87
N GLY A 124 0.38 -6.14 1.06
CA GLY A 124 1.05 -6.22 2.35
C GLY A 124 1.32 -4.87 2.99
N ARG A 125 2.17 -4.88 4.01
CA ARG A 125 2.59 -3.68 4.76
C ARG A 125 4.10 -3.49 4.75
N MET A 126 4.51 -2.27 5.00
CA MET A 126 5.91 -1.90 5.18
C MET A 126 6.02 -0.89 6.33
N SER A 127 7.14 -0.92 7.06
CA SER A 127 7.42 0.02 8.13
C SER A 127 7.39 1.48 7.67
N GLY A 128 6.84 2.34 8.50
CA GLY A 128 6.85 3.79 8.28
C GLY A 128 8.25 4.42 8.21
N ALA A 129 9.30 3.73 8.70
CA ALA A 129 10.69 4.19 8.58
C ALA A 129 11.27 4.01 7.17
N SER A 130 10.64 3.20 6.32
CA SER A 130 11.11 2.83 4.98
C SER A 130 10.52 3.76 3.92
N GLY A 131 10.87 5.03 3.92
CA GLY A 131 10.19 5.99 3.07
C GLY A 131 10.97 6.51 1.87
N LYS A 132 12.18 5.98 1.60
CA LYS A 132 13.02 6.50 0.51
C LYS A 132 12.46 6.14 -0.88
N VAL A 133 12.02 4.90 -1.04
CA VAL A 133 11.42 4.39 -2.27
C VAL A 133 9.89 4.55 -2.19
N PRO A 134 9.23 5.06 -3.24
CA PRO A 134 7.77 5.16 -3.25
C PRO A 134 7.14 3.78 -3.16
N ALA A 135 6.23 3.60 -2.21
CA ALA A 135 5.57 2.32 -1.97
C ALA A 135 4.07 2.50 -1.74
N ALA A 136 3.26 1.93 -2.64
CA ALA A 136 1.83 1.75 -2.43
C ALA A 136 1.63 0.47 -1.60
N ILE A 137 1.22 0.63 -0.36
CA ILE A 137 1.00 -0.48 0.58
C ILE A 137 -0.47 -0.60 0.96
N HIS A 138 -0.85 -1.74 1.54
CA HIS A 138 -2.23 -2.02 1.92
C HIS A 138 -3.20 -1.96 0.74
N VAL A 139 -2.76 -2.38 -0.46
CA VAL A 139 -3.65 -2.39 -1.63
C VAL A 139 -4.89 -3.21 -1.30
N THR A 140 -6.04 -2.58 -1.45
CA THR A 140 -7.34 -3.15 -1.08
C THR A 140 -8.30 -3.07 -2.26
N PRO A 141 -9.04 -4.17 -2.58
CA PRO A 141 -9.02 -5.47 -1.91
C PRO A 141 -7.70 -6.23 -2.09
N GLU A 142 -7.31 -7.07 -1.10
CA GLU A 142 -6.11 -7.91 -1.20
C GLU A 142 -6.26 -9.00 -2.29
N CYS A 143 -5.15 -9.52 -2.77
CA CYS A 143 -5.11 -10.50 -3.86
C CYS A 143 -5.95 -11.74 -3.58
N LEU A 144 -5.88 -12.30 -2.37
CA LEU A 144 -6.56 -13.55 -2.01
C LEU A 144 -8.09 -13.46 -2.10
N VAL A 145 -8.67 -12.28 -1.92
CA VAL A 145 -10.13 -12.07 -2.03
C VAL A 145 -10.54 -11.49 -3.39
N GLY A 146 -9.73 -11.69 -4.41
CA GLY A 146 -10.02 -11.28 -5.78
C GLY A 146 -9.65 -9.83 -6.10
N GLY A 147 -8.80 -9.22 -5.28
CA GLY A 147 -8.29 -7.86 -5.53
C GLY A 147 -7.60 -7.74 -6.89
N PRO A 148 -7.72 -6.58 -7.56
CA PRO A 148 -7.23 -6.39 -8.94
C PRO A 148 -5.72 -6.58 -9.08
N LEU A 149 -4.95 -6.36 -8.02
CA LEU A 149 -3.49 -6.56 -8.03
C LEU A 149 -3.10 -8.01 -8.43
N ALA A 150 -3.96 -9.00 -8.14
CA ALA A 150 -3.74 -10.40 -8.52
C ALA A 150 -3.72 -10.64 -10.03
N ARG A 151 -4.24 -9.71 -10.85
CA ARG A 151 -4.32 -9.81 -12.33
C ARG A 151 -3.15 -9.16 -13.05
N VAL A 152 -2.28 -8.45 -12.32
CA VAL A 152 -1.11 -7.79 -12.91
C VAL A 152 -0.14 -8.85 -13.41
N ARG A 153 0.43 -8.61 -14.59
CA ARG A 153 1.42 -9.47 -15.25
C ARG A 153 2.75 -8.75 -15.40
N ASN A 154 3.82 -9.52 -15.55
CA ASN A 154 5.12 -8.95 -15.89
C ASN A 154 5.03 -8.13 -17.17
N GLY A 155 5.59 -6.92 -17.16
CA GLY A 155 5.59 -6.00 -18.30
C GLY A 155 4.39 -5.06 -18.38
N ASP A 156 3.33 -5.25 -17.57
CA ASP A 156 2.24 -4.26 -17.48
C ASP A 156 2.80 -2.93 -16.97
N VAL A 157 2.53 -1.85 -17.66
CA VAL A 157 2.94 -0.54 -17.19
C VAL A 157 2.05 -0.12 -16.02
N ILE A 158 2.66 0.17 -14.87
CA ILE A 158 1.97 0.69 -13.68
C ILE A 158 2.38 2.14 -13.46
N ARG A 159 1.39 3.00 -13.21
CA ARG A 159 1.57 4.35 -12.72
C ARG A 159 1.25 4.42 -11.23
N LEU A 160 2.26 4.77 -10.45
CA LEU A 160 2.14 5.20 -9.06
C LEU A 160 2.42 6.70 -9.02
N ASP A 161 1.42 7.50 -8.68
CA ASP A 161 1.52 8.95 -8.58
C ASP A 161 1.18 9.40 -7.16
N GLY A 162 2.22 9.54 -6.33
CA GLY A 162 2.10 9.97 -4.94
C GLY A 162 1.73 11.45 -4.79
N GLU A 163 1.79 12.25 -5.86
CA GLU A 163 1.38 13.64 -5.83
C GLU A 163 -0.12 13.81 -6.10
N ARG A 164 -0.64 13.07 -7.07
CA ARG A 164 -2.07 13.10 -7.45
C ARG A 164 -2.91 12.06 -6.73
N GLY A 165 -2.28 11.08 -6.07
CA GLY A 165 -2.99 9.99 -5.40
C GLY A 165 -3.52 8.93 -6.37
N VAL A 166 -2.76 8.61 -7.43
CA VAL A 166 -3.18 7.65 -8.46
C VAL A 166 -2.38 6.37 -8.36
N LEU A 167 -3.08 5.23 -8.50
CA LEU A 167 -2.50 3.89 -8.61
C LEU A 167 -3.24 3.11 -9.69
N GLU A 168 -2.62 2.95 -10.85
CA GLU A 168 -3.29 2.30 -11.98
C GLU A 168 -2.34 1.49 -12.86
N VAL A 169 -2.88 0.47 -13.48
CA VAL A 169 -2.25 -0.28 -14.57
C VAL A 169 -2.73 0.27 -15.92
N ARG A 170 -1.79 0.49 -16.85
CA ARG A 170 -2.01 1.02 -18.18
C ARG A 170 -2.33 -0.10 -19.18
N VAL A 171 -3.36 -0.88 -18.89
CA VAL A 171 -3.87 -1.94 -19.75
C VAL A 171 -5.24 -1.50 -20.26
N SER A 172 -5.60 -1.85 -21.48
CA SER A 172 -6.92 -1.49 -22.03
C SER A 172 -8.04 -2.04 -21.14
N ALA A 173 -9.15 -1.30 -21.02
CA ALA A 173 -10.26 -1.69 -20.16
C ALA A 173 -10.85 -3.07 -20.55
N SER A 174 -10.90 -3.38 -21.84
CA SER A 174 -11.39 -4.67 -22.36
C SER A 174 -10.47 -5.83 -21.97
N GLU A 175 -9.17 -5.65 -22.13
CA GLU A 175 -8.19 -6.65 -21.73
C GLU A 175 -8.19 -6.84 -20.21
N TRP A 176 -8.18 -5.75 -19.46
CA TRP A 176 -8.19 -5.79 -17.99
C TRP A 176 -9.42 -6.50 -17.43
N ALA A 177 -10.60 -6.25 -17.98
CA ALA A 177 -11.84 -6.92 -17.58
C ALA A 177 -11.82 -8.44 -17.86
N GLY A 178 -11.17 -8.86 -18.93
CA GLY A 178 -11.05 -10.28 -19.30
C GLY A 178 -9.99 -11.06 -18.53
N ARG A 179 -9.09 -10.38 -17.79
CA ARG A 179 -8.00 -11.06 -17.08
C ARG A 179 -8.47 -11.77 -15.83
N GLN A 180 -7.99 -13.00 -15.65
CA GLN A 180 -8.12 -13.77 -14.42
C GLN A 180 -6.79 -13.77 -13.67
N PRO A 181 -6.80 -13.86 -12.33
CA PRO A 181 -5.60 -14.12 -11.55
C PRO A 181 -4.92 -15.42 -11.99
N GLU A 182 -3.58 -15.41 -12.03
CA GLU A 182 -2.82 -16.63 -12.23
C GLU A 182 -2.86 -17.48 -10.95
N PRO A 183 -2.93 -18.82 -11.07
CA PRO A 183 -2.81 -19.70 -9.91
C PRO A 183 -1.48 -19.47 -9.18
N VAL A 184 -1.53 -19.36 -7.87
CA VAL A 184 -0.35 -19.17 -7.02
C VAL A 184 -0.38 -20.22 -5.91
N ASP A 185 0.74 -20.88 -5.69
CA ASP A 185 0.94 -21.74 -4.52
C ASP A 185 1.26 -20.87 -3.30
N LEU A 186 0.40 -20.93 -2.29
CA LEU A 186 0.57 -20.21 -1.03
C LEU A 186 0.96 -21.14 0.13
N SER A 187 1.34 -22.39 -0.12
CA SER A 187 1.67 -23.38 0.91
C SER A 187 2.72 -22.87 1.88
N ASP A 188 3.80 -22.28 1.38
CA ASP A 188 4.89 -21.71 2.20
C ASP A 188 4.42 -20.56 3.11
N ALA A 189 3.39 -19.82 2.69
CA ALA A 189 2.80 -18.75 3.49
C ALA A 189 1.77 -19.25 4.51
N GLN A 190 1.30 -20.50 4.38
CA GLN A 190 0.19 -21.03 5.17
C GLN A 190 0.56 -22.20 6.06
N GLN A 191 1.62 -22.92 5.76
CA GLN A 191 2.05 -24.15 6.45
C GLN A 191 3.49 -24.05 6.95
N GLY A 192 3.81 -24.88 7.92
CA GLY A 192 5.14 -24.98 8.52
C GLY A 192 5.47 -23.88 9.53
N LEU A 193 6.44 -24.13 10.39
CA LEU A 193 6.92 -23.21 11.43
C LEU A 193 5.81 -22.65 12.34
N GLY A 194 4.74 -23.41 12.56
CA GLY A 194 3.61 -22.99 13.39
C GLY A 194 2.60 -22.06 12.68
N ARG A 195 2.69 -21.87 11.39
CA ARG A 195 1.74 -21.05 10.63
C ARG A 195 0.31 -21.59 10.67
N GLU A 196 0.15 -22.89 10.84
CA GLU A 196 -1.13 -23.59 11.01
C GLU A 196 -1.89 -23.09 12.24
N LEU A 197 -1.19 -22.77 13.33
CA LEU A 197 -1.80 -22.21 14.54
C LEU A 197 -2.53 -20.88 14.28
N PHE A 198 -2.08 -20.13 13.28
CA PHE A 198 -2.63 -18.83 12.92
C PHE A 198 -3.60 -18.90 11.72
N ALA A 199 -3.88 -20.09 11.20
CA ALA A 199 -4.79 -20.25 10.06
C ALA A 199 -6.17 -19.65 10.32
N GLY A 200 -6.72 -19.90 11.53
CA GLY A 200 -8.01 -19.35 11.95
C GLY A 200 -8.00 -17.81 12.02
N PHE A 201 -6.90 -17.20 12.44
CA PHE A 201 -6.75 -15.74 12.48
C PHE A 201 -6.73 -15.16 11.06
N ARG A 202 -5.96 -15.76 10.15
CA ARG A 202 -5.92 -15.33 8.75
C ARG A 202 -7.29 -15.46 8.07
N ALA A 203 -7.94 -16.61 8.24
CA ALA A 203 -9.27 -16.87 7.64
C ALA A 203 -10.33 -15.86 8.06
N ASN A 204 -10.27 -15.37 9.31
CA ASN A 204 -11.21 -14.40 9.87
C ASN A 204 -10.73 -12.94 9.75
N ALA A 205 -9.54 -12.69 9.22
CA ALA A 205 -9.03 -11.32 9.11
C ALA A 205 -9.93 -10.46 8.22
N THR A 206 -10.19 -9.24 8.67
CA THR A 206 -10.83 -8.21 7.83
C THR A 206 -9.82 -7.62 6.85
N GLY A 207 -10.28 -6.91 5.83
CA GLY A 207 -9.39 -6.19 4.92
C GLY A 207 -8.57 -5.10 5.62
N ALA A 208 -7.52 -4.62 4.97
CA ALA A 208 -6.60 -3.63 5.53
C ALA A 208 -7.32 -2.33 5.94
N GLU A 209 -8.26 -1.83 5.14
CA GLU A 209 -9.05 -0.62 5.46
C GLU A 209 -9.99 -0.80 6.66
N GLN A 210 -10.29 -2.03 7.02
CA GLN A 210 -11.10 -2.38 8.20
C GLN A 210 -10.21 -2.71 9.41
N GLY A 211 -8.89 -2.50 9.30
CA GLY A 211 -7.92 -2.68 10.36
C GLY A 211 -7.27 -4.07 10.41
N ALA A 212 -7.46 -4.93 9.40
CA ALA A 212 -6.87 -6.28 9.31
C ALA A 212 -7.09 -7.09 10.61
N ARG A 213 -8.26 -6.99 11.22
CA ARG A 213 -8.57 -7.57 12.53
C ARG A 213 -8.91 -9.04 12.38
N ALA A 214 -8.27 -9.88 13.20
CA ALA A 214 -8.55 -11.32 13.27
C ALA A 214 -9.75 -11.68 14.16
N PHE A 215 -10.20 -10.74 15.02
CA PHE A 215 -11.33 -10.91 15.91
C PHE A 215 -12.41 -9.90 15.59
N ALA A 216 -13.65 -10.36 15.52
CA ALA A 216 -14.79 -9.46 15.48
C ALA A 216 -14.85 -8.66 16.79
N THR A 217 -14.91 -7.34 16.74
CA THR A 217 -15.37 -6.57 17.89
C THR A 217 -16.87 -6.83 18.06
N PRO A 218 -17.34 -7.21 19.25
CA PRO A 218 -18.78 -7.25 19.50
C PRO A 218 -19.35 -5.85 19.15
N ASN A 219 -20.32 -5.84 18.25
CA ASN A 219 -21.01 -4.58 17.94
C ASN A 219 -21.88 -4.24 19.16
N PRO A 220 -21.61 -3.13 19.88
CA PRO A 220 -22.36 -2.81 21.08
C PRO A 220 -23.84 -2.51 20.81
N THR A 221 -24.24 -2.41 19.55
CA THR A 221 -25.62 -2.10 19.13
C THR A 221 -26.41 -3.27 18.53
N GLY A 222 -25.88 -4.50 18.56
CA GLY A 222 -26.64 -5.71 18.16
C GLY A 222 -27.09 -5.77 16.69
N THR A 223 -26.67 -4.86 15.84
CA THR A 223 -26.96 -4.93 14.39
C THR A 223 -25.89 -5.74 13.68
N THR A 224 -26.23 -6.95 13.26
CA THR A 224 -25.41 -7.73 12.32
C THR A 224 -25.39 -7.02 10.99
N THR A 225 -24.33 -6.27 10.72
CA THR A 225 -24.08 -5.80 9.35
C THR A 225 -23.65 -7.00 8.52
N SER A 226 -24.55 -7.51 7.72
CA SER A 226 -24.23 -8.40 6.60
C SER A 226 -23.14 -7.75 5.75
N THR A 227 -22.19 -8.54 5.32
CA THR A 227 -21.11 -8.17 4.39
C THR A 227 -21.68 -7.32 3.27
N PRO A 228 -21.19 -6.09 3.02
CA PRO A 228 -21.67 -5.35 1.87
C PRO A 228 -21.24 -6.09 0.61
N HIS A 229 -22.20 -6.51 -0.16
CA HIS A 229 -22.03 -6.89 -1.55
C HIS A 229 -21.43 -5.67 -2.25
N VAL A 230 -20.22 -5.80 -2.78
CA VAL A 230 -19.60 -4.76 -3.59
C VAL A 230 -20.44 -4.60 -4.84
N ALA A 231 -21.26 -3.55 -4.87
CA ALA A 231 -21.95 -3.15 -6.08
C ALA A 231 -20.91 -2.67 -7.11
N PRO A 232 -21.09 -2.95 -8.41
CA PRO A 232 -20.18 -2.45 -9.43
C PRO A 232 -20.19 -0.93 -9.43
N VAL A 233 -19.00 -0.33 -9.43
CA VAL A 233 -18.82 1.11 -9.60
C VAL A 233 -19.30 1.47 -11.00
N HIS A 234 -20.45 2.13 -11.10
CA HIS A 234 -20.89 2.74 -12.35
C HIS A 234 -20.04 3.97 -12.62
N ASP A 235 -19.36 3.96 -13.77
CA ASP A 235 -18.68 5.09 -14.39
C ASP A 235 -19.64 6.26 -14.57
N HIS A 236 -19.43 7.34 -13.83
CA HIS A 236 -19.90 8.67 -14.17
C HIS A 236 -18.71 9.58 -14.48
N PHE A 237 -18.08 9.36 -15.62
CA PHE A 237 -17.32 10.39 -16.32
C PHE A 237 -18.06 10.74 -17.61
N ALA A 238 -19.07 11.60 -17.49
CA ALA A 238 -19.61 12.33 -18.63
C ALA A 238 -18.68 13.51 -18.91
N LEU A 239 -17.96 13.43 -20.03
CA LEU A 239 -17.28 14.57 -20.63
C LEU A 239 -18.33 15.59 -21.01
N ALA A 240 -18.37 16.74 -20.34
CA ALA A 240 -19.08 17.90 -20.78
C ALA A 240 -18.30 18.53 -21.96
N THR A 241 -18.72 18.26 -23.17
CA THR A 241 -18.38 19.07 -24.34
C THR A 241 -19.20 20.33 -24.26
N GLY A 242 -18.59 21.44 -23.85
CA GLY A 242 -19.21 22.76 -23.95
C GLY A 242 -18.93 23.34 -25.31
N ASP A 243 -19.93 23.37 -26.15
CA ASP A 243 -20.00 24.33 -27.24
C ASP A 243 -20.39 25.69 -26.65
N ALA A 244 -19.63 26.70 -26.97
CA ALA A 244 -20.00 28.10 -26.73
C ALA A 244 -20.22 28.81 -28.08
N PRO A 245 -21.17 29.75 -28.17
CA PRO A 245 -21.44 30.50 -29.37
C PRO A 245 -20.39 31.56 -29.70
#